data_8d58a3412e1ee1d00fa3e8587502760f
#
_entry.id   8d58a3412e1ee1d00fa3e8587502760f
#
_cell.length_a   1.000
_cell.length_b   1.000
_cell.length_c   1.000
_cell.angle_alpha   90.00
_cell.angle_beta   90.00
_cell.angle_gamma   90.00
#
_symmetry.space_group_name_H-M   'P 1'
#
loop_
_entity.id
_entity.type
_entity.pdbx_description
1 polymer ?
#
loop_
_entity_poly.entity_id
_entity_poly.type
_entity_poly.pdbx_seq_one_letter_code
_entity_poly.pdbx_strand_id
1 'polypeptide(L)'
;MEIYFSPEVITPQFQILNVVNGQEKALGNVALLFDEKKLYVYGILEEEGVSENFKDIVYPYVKGLAKAKPDLEVYSCLYVGCEQISLNDAENEKEEEKK
;
A
#
# COMPACT_ATOMS: atom_id res chain seq x y z
N MET A 1 15.13 3.88 10.16
CA MET A 1 14.85 4.51 8.86
C MET A 1 13.47 5.16 8.89
N GLU A 2 13.38 6.40 8.47
CA GLU A 2 12.10 7.07 8.38
C GLU A 2 11.46 6.79 7.04
N ILE A 3 10.17 6.53 7.06
CA ILE A 3 9.40 6.30 5.83
C ILE A 3 8.18 7.20 5.83
N TYR A 4 7.68 7.48 4.64
CA TYR A 4 6.59 8.43 4.43
C TYR A 4 5.63 7.92 3.37
N PHE A 5 4.41 8.44 3.41
CA PHE A 5 3.47 8.21 2.31
C PHE A 5 3.67 9.28 1.25
N SER A 6 3.73 8.84 0.01
CA SER A 6 3.73 9.72 -1.14
C SER A 6 2.49 9.37 -1.96
N PRO A 7 1.42 10.17 -1.88
CA PRO A 7 0.18 9.82 -2.54
C PRO A 7 0.33 9.78 -4.06
N GLU A 8 -0.20 8.73 -4.67
CA GLU A 8 -0.24 8.63 -6.11
C GLU A 8 -1.63 8.95 -6.66
N VAL A 9 -2.65 8.41 -6.00
CA VAL A 9 -4.05 8.67 -6.37
C VAL A 9 -4.85 8.83 -5.10
N ILE A 10 -5.68 9.86 -5.04
CA ILE A 10 -6.63 10.04 -3.95
C ILE A 10 -7.97 10.42 -4.55
N THR A 11 -8.97 9.57 -4.31
CA THR A 11 -10.35 9.81 -4.73
C THR A 11 -11.26 9.56 -3.54
N PRO A 12 -12.55 9.95 -3.61
CA PRO A 12 -13.47 9.65 -2.52
C PRO A 12 -13.66 8.16 -2.27
N GLN A 13 -13.44 7.30 -3.27
CA GLN A 13 -13.64 5.87 -3.17
C GLN A 13 -12.37 5.09 -2.90
N PHE A 14 -11.23 5.61 -3.29
CA PHE A 14 -9.98 4.88 -3.08
C PHE A 14 -8.77 5.79 -3.03
N GLN A 15 -7.71 5.28 -2.44
CA GLN A 15 -6.43 5.97 -2.36
C GLN A 15 -5.31 4.96 -2.62
N ILE A 16 -4.30 5.40 -3.33
CA ILE A 16 -3.09 4.61 -3.52
C ILE A 16 -1.92 5.47 -3.06
N LEU A 17 -1.23 4.98 -2.03
CA LEU A 17 -0.13 5.71 -1.41
C LEU A 17 1.15 4.91 -1.59
N ASN A 18 2.17 5.55 -2.13
CA ASN A 18 3.49 4.93 -2.17
C ASN A 18 4.16 5.10 -0.81
N VAL A 19 4.91 4.09 -0.39
CA VAL A 19 5.72 4.18 0.81
C VAL A 19 7.15 4.46 0.34
N VAL A 20 7.70 5.58 0.78
CA VAL A 20 9.02 6.01 0.34
C VAL A 20 9.90 6.32 1.54
N ASN A 21 11.22 6.26 1.35
CA ASN A 21 12.16 6.66 2.39
C ASN A 21 12.50 8.14 2.25
N GLY A 22 13.42 8.63 3.08
CA GLY A 22 13.81 10.04 3.06
C GLY A 22 14.49 10.49 1.76
N GLN A 23 14.86 9.55 0.90
CA GLN A 23 15.47 9.84 -0.40
C GLN A 23 14.49 9.62 -1.54
N GLU A 24 13.22 9.49 -1.21
CA GLU A 24 12.13 9.26 -2.16
C GLU A 24 12.22 7.94 -2.92
N LYS A 25 12.97 7.00 -2.38
CA LYS A 25 13.02 5.67 -2.96
C LYS A 25 11.76 4.89 -2.57
N ALA A 26 11.10 4.28 -3.54
CA ALA A 26 9.91 3.49 -3.30
C ALA A 26 10.25 2.19 -2.56
N LEU A 27 9.57 1.95 -1.45
CA LEU A 27 9.75 0.75 -0.63
C LEU A 27 8.55 -0.16 -0.68
N GLY A 28 7.41 0.34 -1.15
CA GLY A 28 6.18 -0.41 -1.21
C GLY A 28 5.01 0.50 -1.47
N ASN A 29 3.81 0.00 -1.23
CA ASN A 29 2.62 0.82 -1.39
C ASN A 29 1.48 0.33 -0.52
N VAL A 30 0.48 1.20 -0.35
CA VAL A 30 -0.74 0.89 0.39
C VAL A 30 -1.92 1.35 -0.46
N ALA A 31 -2.88 0.46 -0.64
CA ALA A 31 -4.13 0.78 -1.32
C ALA A 31 -5.27 0.76 -0.30
N LEU A 32 -6.10 1.78 -0.34
CA LEU A 32 -7.25 1.90 0.53
C LEU A 32 -8.49 2.01 -0.32
N LEU A 33 -9.46 1.12 -0.09
CA LEU A 33 -10.70 1.07 -0.85
C LEU A 33 -11.87 1.25 0.08
N PHE A 34 -12.70 2.24 -0.20
CA PHE A 34 -13.90 2.51 0.58
C PHE A 34 -15.12 1.93 -0.13
N ASP A 35 -15.90 1.16 0.59
CA ASP A 35 -17.16 0.61 0.08
C ASP A 35 -18.20 0.74 1.18
N GLU A 36 -19.02 1.78 1.09
CA GLU A 36 -20.01 2.11 2.09
C GLU A 36 -19.39 2.27 3.48
N LYS A 37 -19.60 1.29 4.36
CA LYS A 37 -19.09 1.32 5.74
C LYS A 37 -17.83 0.47 5.90
N LYS A 38 -17.24 0.02 4.81
CA LYS A 38 -16.06 -0.82 4.85
C LYS A 38 -14.86 -0.12 4.28
N LEU A 39 -13.72 -0.32 4.91
CA LEU A 39 -12.44 0.15 4.41
C LEU A 39 -11.52 -1.05 4.26
N TYR A 40 -11.09 -1.30 3.03
CA TYR A 40 -10.13 -2.34 2.75
C TYR A 40 -8.75 -1.72 2.63
N VAL A 41 -7.81 -2.23 3.40
CA VAL A 41 -6.43 -1.74 3.41
C VAL A 41 -5.52 -2.86 2.94
N TYR A 42 -4.87 -2.66 1.80
CA TYR A 42 -3.89 -3.61 1.26
C TYR A 42 -2.55 -2.91 1.18
N GLY A 43 -1.55 -3.49 1.81
CA GLY A 43 -0.23 -2.90 1.81
C GLY A 43 0.83 -3.95 1.56
N ILE A 44 1.85 -3.57 0.80
CA ILE A 44 3.00 -4.41 0.51
C ILE A 44 4.25 -3.57 0.76
N LEU A 45 5.15 -4.09 1.58
CA LEU A 45 6.43 -3.47 1.84
C LEU A 45 7.52 -4.46 1.44
N GLU A 46 8.45 -4.01 0.61
CA GLU A 46 9.47 -4.89 0.05
C GLU A 46 10.52 -5.34 1.07
N GLU A 47 10.87 -4.49 2.02
CA GLU A 47 11.94 -4.78 2.97
C GLU A 47 11.43 -5.00 4.39
N GLU A 48 11.83 -6.12 5.00
CA GLU A 48 11.44 -6.44 6.36
C GLU A 48 12.03 -5.47 7.40
N GLY A 49 13.18 -4.90 7.10
CA GLY A 49 13.85 -4.01 8.03
C GLY A 49 13.09 -2.76 8.44
N VAL A 50 12.04 -2.42 7.71
CA VAL A 50 11.23 -1.25 7.99
C VAL A 50 9.79 -1.59 8.39
N SER A 51 9.53 -2.86 8.76
CA SER A 51 8.17 -3.29 9.10
C SER A 51 7.56 -2.53 10.27
N GLU A 52 8.34 -2.23 11.30
CA GLU A 52 7.84 -1.44 12.43
C GLU A 52 7.49 -0.02 12.01
N ASN A 53 8.34 0.60 11.20
CA ASN A 53 8.07 1.93 10.67
C ASN A 53 6.83 1.93 9.80
N PHE A 54 6.61 0.86 9.04
CA PHE A 54 5.43 0.71 8.20
C PHE A 54 4.15 0.71 9.04
N LYS A 55 4.13 -0.07 10.11
CA LYS A 55 3.00 -0.08 11.04
C LYS A 55 2.78 1.29 11.66
N ASP A 56 3.87 1.98 12.00
CA ASP A 56 3.82 3.28 12.65
C ASP A 56 3.19 4.36 11.77
N ILE A 57 3.27 4.25 10.45
CA ILE A 57 2.62 5.22 9.58
C ILE A 57 1.25 4.77 9.10
N VAL A 58 1.03 3.46 8.90
CA VAL A 58 -0.26 2.94 8.46
C VAL A 58 -1.32 3.05 9.56
N TYR A 59 -0.97 2.64 10.77
CA TYR A 59 -1.93 2.60 11.86
C TYR A 59 -2.57 3.96 12.17
N PRO A 60 -1.80 5.04 12.38
CA PRO A 60 -2.40 6.34 12.63
C PRO A 60 -3.22 6.87 11.46
N TYR A 61 -2.78 6.57 10.24
CA TYR A 61 -3.49 7.02 9.05
C TYR A 61 -4.88 6.38 8.96
N VAL A 62 -4.94 5.06 9.13
CA VAL A 62 -6.21 4.32 9.12
C VAL A 62 -7.09 4.76 10.29
N LYS A 63 -6.50 4.93 11.46
CA LYS A 63 -7.23 5.37 12.65
C LYS A 63 -7.84 6.75 12.45
N GLY A 64 -7.13 7.64 11.75
CA GLY A 64 -7.65 8.96 11.42
C GLY A 64 -8.85 8.88 10.49
N LEU A 65 -8.81 7.99 9.51
CA LEU A 65 -9.93 7.77 8.60
C LEU A 65 -11.14 7.22 9.36
N ALA A 66 -10.90 6.30 10.30
CA ALA A 66 -11.97 5.71 11.09
C ALA A 66 -12.64 6.74 12.01
N LYS A 67 -11.89 7.73 12.49
CA LYS A 67 -12.48 8.82 13.29
C LYS A 67 -13.42 9.68 12.48
N ALA A 68 -13.09 9.89 11.20
CA ALA A 68 -13.94 10.68 10.30
C ALA A 68 -15.22 9.93 9.94
N LYS A 69 -15.21 8.61 10.02
CA LYS A 69 -16.35 7.76 9.71
C LYS A 69 -16.52 6.72 10.83
N PRO A 70 -17.22 7.05 11.92
CA PRO A 70 -17.27 6.18 13.12
C PRO A 70 -17.77 4.76 12.91
N ASP A 71 -18.63 4.54 11.90
CA ASP A 71 -19.18 3.22 11.62
C ASP A 71 -18.32 2.39 10.66
N LEU A 72 -17.12 2.87 10.37
CA LEU A 72 -16.26 2.22 9.38
C LEU A 72 -15.67 0.92 9.92
N GLU A 73 -15.88 -0.16 9.17
CA GLU A 73 -15.27 -1.45 9.46
C GLU A 73 -13.98 -1.55 8.64
N VAL A 74 -12.87 -1.83 9.31
CA VAL A 74 -11.56 -1.88 8.66
C VAL A 74 -11.10 -3.32 8.47
N TYR A 75 -10.78 -3.67 7.23
CA TYR A 75 -10.19 -4.96 6.88
C TYR A 75 -8.80 -4.69 6.32
N SER A 76 -7.79 -5.18 6.98
CA SER A 76 -6.41 -4.91 6.55
C SER A 76 -5.67 -6.19 6.19
N CYS A 77 -4.81 -6.08 5.19
CA CYS A 77 -4.00 -7.16 4.71
C CYS A 77 -2.65 -6.56 4.32
N LEU A 78 -1.68 -6.66 5.22
CA LEU A 78 -0.38 -6.03 5.04
C LEU A 78 0.70 -7.10 4.96
N TYR A 79 1.55 -6.99 3.94
CA TYR A 79 2.64 -7.94 3.69
C TYR A 79 3.97 -7.22 3.71
N VAL A 80 4.98 -7.91 4.22
CA VAL A 80 6.35 -7.40 4.25
C VAL A 80 7.27 -8.49 3.67
N GLY A 81 8.25 -8.05 2.89
CA GLY A 81 9.22 -8.96 2.32
C GLY A 81 8.77 -9.66 1.05
N CYS A 82 7.75 -9.12 0.40
CA CYS A 82 7.28 -9.67 -0.88
C CYS A 82 8.09 -9.12 -2.03
N GLU A 83 8.29 -9.97 -3.04
CA GLU A 83 8.99 -9.59 -4.24
C GLU A 83 8.01 -8.98 -5.23
N GLN A 84 8.38 -7.86 -5.82
CA GLN A 84 7.55 -7.21 -6.81
C GLN A 84 7.75 -7.84 -8.17
N ILE A 85 6.65 -8.15 -8.84
CA ILE A 85 6.67 -8.68 -10.19
C ILE A 85 6.18 -7.59 -11.13
N SER A 86 6.99 -7.28 -12.15
CA SER A 86 6.60 -6.30 -13.15
C SER A 86 5.69 -6.92 -14.20
N LEU A 87 4.57 -6.28 -14.47
CA LEU A 87 3.67 -6.76 -15.51
C LEU A 87 4.31 -6.70 -16.88
N ASN A 88 5.17 -5.72 -17.09
CA ASN A 88 5.88 -5.60 -18.37
C ASN A 88 6.81 -6.79 -18.59
N ASP A 89 7.52 -7.20 -17.54
CA ASP A 89 8.39 -8.37 -17.63
C ASP A 89 7.57 -9.63 -17.83
N ALA A 90 6.44 -9.74 -17.15
CA ALA A 90 5.55 -10.89 -17.30
C ALA A 90 4.98 -10.98 -18.71
N GLU A 91 4.62 -9.85 -19.28
CA GLU A 91 4.12 -9.81 -20.66
C GLU A 91 5.19 -10.22 -21.65
N ASN A 92 6.42 -9.75 -21.46
CA ASN A 92 7.53 -10.14 -22.30
C ASN A 92 7.81 -11.63 -22.22
N GLU A 93 7.76 -12.17 -21.02
CA GLU A 93 7.96 -13.61 -20.82
C GLU A 93 6.87 -14.42 -21.50
N LYS A 94 5.61 -13.97 -21.43
CA LYS A 94 4.51 -14.63 -22.08
C LYS A 94 4.63 -14.62 -23.59
N GLU A 95 5.09 -13.50 -24.13
CA GLU A 95 5.32 -13.41 -25.56
C GLU A 95 6.39 -14.35 -26.03
N GLU A 96 7.46 -14.50 -25.23
CA GLU A 96 8.53 -15.43 -25.54
C GLU A 96 8.04 -16.87 -25.49
N GLU A 97 7.22 -17.20 -24.52
CA GLU A 97 6.67 -18.55 -24.37
C GLU A 97 5.77 -18.94 -25.52
N LYS A 98 5.06 -18.00 -26.11
CA LYS A 98 4.17 -18.26 -27.21
C LYS A 98 4.89 -18.56 -28.52
N LYS A 99 6.13 -18.24 -28.56
CA LYS A 99 6.96 -18.50 -29.74
C LYS A 99 7.48 -19.93 -29.74
#